data_98655a2f7489a883a50ec5f8be83e8a3
#
_entry.id   98655a2f7489a883a50ec5f8be83e8a3
#
_cell.length_a   1.000
_cell.length_b   1.000
_cell.length_c   1.000
_cell.angle_alpha   90.00
_cell.angle_beta   90.00
_cell.angle_gamma   90.00
#
_symmetry.space_group_name_H-M   'P 1'
#
loop_
_entity.id
_entity.type
_entity.pdbx_description
1 polymer ?
#
loop_
_entity_poly.entity_id
_entity_poly.type
_entity_poly.pdbx_seq_one_letter_code
_entity_poly.pdbx_strand_id
1 'polypeptide(L)'
;MRCFDVRVIAFAVVTTAIQSVAAQAPIPLVDIKSVNPSILVELRYAGRINLTGHPLYPLGTRALVRPEVAAALAEAQIFLRQYQYGLKIWDAYRPVPVQVRLWQAAHNNDYLANPEAGAGSLHSWGVAVDATLVDAWNRPVRMPSDFDDFTPAAMWHYAGAEPEIRSHVHLLQIAMRNAGFYGLRTEWWHFTIADWQKYLPPEKAKRAAQVFGTHWQGKL
;
A
#
# COMPACT_ATOMS: atom_id res chain seq x y z
N MET A 1 -40.59 -33.42 -66.07
CA MET A 1 -40.63 -32.19 -65.28
C MET A 1 -39.95 -32.48 -63.93
N ARG A 2 -38.75 -31.99 -63.70
CA ARG A 2 -38.01 -32.15 -62.44
C ARG A 2 -38.00 -30.79 -61.75
N CYS A 3 -38.64 -30.70 -60.58
CA CYS A 3 -38.59 -29.53 -59.69
C CYS A 3 -37.21 -29.45 -59.03
N PHE A 4 -36.58 -28.29 -59.16
CA PHE A 4 -35.36 -27.96 -58.39
C PHE A 4 -35.75 -27.29 -57.07
N ASP A 5 -35.42 -27.94 -55.96
CA ASP A 5 -35.53 -27.36 -54.62
C ASP A 5 -34.38 -26.39 -54.39
N VAL A 6 -34.67 -25.10 -54.26
CA VAL A 6 -33.70 -24.09 -53.88
C VAL A 6 -33.68 -23.97 -52.38
N ARG A 7 -32.63 -24.53 -51.73
CA ARG A 7 -32.39 -24.33 -50.31
C ARG A 7 -31.74 -22.96 -50.08
N VAL A 8 -32.45 -22.06 -49.43
CA VAL A 8 -31.92 -20.77 -48.98
C VAL A 8 -31.11 -21.02 -47.72
N ILE A 9 -29.77 -20.80 -47.79
CA ILE A 9 -28.89 -20.85 -46.62
C ILE A 9 -28.87 -19.45 -46.02
N ALA A 10 -29.49 -19.33 -44.80
CA ALA A 10 -29.44 -18.08 -44.03
C ALA A 10 -28.05 -18.00 -43.31
N PHE A 11 -27.24 -17.03 -43.69
CA PHE A 11 -26.03 -16.69 -42.92
C PHE A 11 -26.40 -15.86 -41.71
N ALA A 12 -26.22 -16.42 -40.50
CA ALA A 12 -26.31 -15.68 -39.25
C ALA A 12 -25.06 -14.82 -39.09
N VAL A 13 -25.19 -13.52 -39.20
CA VAL A 13 -24.12 -12.57 -38.85
C VAL A 13 -24.03 -12.48 -37.34
N VAL A 14 -22.98 -13.11 -36.76
CA VAL A 14 -22.66 -12.96 -35.34
C VAL A 14 -21.92 -11.63 -35.16
N THR A 15 -22.63 -10.61 -34.74
CA THR A 15 -22.04 -9.33 -34.31
C THR A 15 -21.42 -9.54 -32.93
N THR A 16 -20.10 -9.74 -32.84
CA THR A 16 -19.34 -9.68 -31.61
C THR A 16 -19.31 -8.21 -31.14
N ALA A 17 -20.06 -7.91 -30.08
CA ALA A 17 -19.96 -6.65 -29.37
C ALA A 17 -18.58 -6.58 -28.71
N ILE A 18 -17.68 -5.76 -29.24
CA ILE A 18 -16.43 -5.40 -28.60
C ILE A 18 -16.81 -4.49 -27.43
N GLN A 19 -16.86 -5.06 -26.21
CA GLN A 19 -16.96 -4.28 -24.99
C GLN A 19 -15.69 -3.44 -24.87
N SER A 20 -15.81 -2.16 -25.08
CA SER A 20 -14.77 -1.18 -24.79
C SER A 20 -14.49 -1.24 -23.29
N VAL A 21 -13.35 -1.80 -22.89
CA VAL A 21 -12.82 -1.66 -21.54
C VAL A 21 -12.48 -0.18 -21.37
N ALA A 22 -13.35 0.55 -20.70
CA ALA A 22 -13.09 1.95 -20.36
C ALA A 22 -11.75 2.01 -19.61
N ALA A 23 -10.77 2.71 -20.19
CA ALA A 23 -9.48 2.92 -19.53
C ALA A 23 -9.74 3.61 -18.18
N GLN A 24 -9.30 2.98 -17.10
CA GLN A 24 -9.44 3.54 -15.76
C GLN A 24 -8.72 4.89 -15.71
N ALA A 25 -9.41 5.93 -15.23
CA ALA A 25 -8.79 7.24 -15.08
C ALA A 25 -7.51 7.14 -14.24
N PRO A 26 -6.44 7.85 -14.60
CA PRO A 26 -5.19 7.79 -13.85
C PRO A 26 -5.42 8.21 -12.39
N ILE A 27 -4.79 7.47 -11.47
CA ILE A 27 -4.85 7.77 -10.04
C ILE A 27 -4.13 9.11 -9.82
N PRO A 28 -4.76 10.14 -9.24
CA PRO A 28 -4.08 11.39 -8.94
C PRO A 28 -3.06 11.14 -7.82
N LEU A 29 -1.77 11.28 -8.11
CA LEU A 29 -0.68 11.08 -7.16
C LEU A 29 0.19 12.33 -7.08
N VAL A 30 0.66 12.64 -5.86
CA VAL A 30 1.61 13.72 -5.57
C VAL A 30 2.85 13.15 -4.88
N ASP A 31 3.99 13.81 -5.05
CA ASP A 31 5.21 13.47 -4.34
C ASP A 31 5.10 13.95 -2.89
N ILE A 32 5.33 13.06 -1.93
CA ILE A 32 5.32 13.39 -0.49
C ILE A 32 6.26 14.57 -0.20
N LYS A 33 7.42 14.61 -0.84
CA LYS A 33 8.42 15.69 -0.67
C LYS A 33 7.93 17.06 -1.16
N SER A 34 6.98 17.10 -2.11
CA SER A 34 6.40 18.36 -2.58
C SER A 34 5.40 18.95 -1.58
N VAL A 35 4.81 18.12 -0.72
CA VAL A 35 3.86 18.54 0.33
C VAL A 35 4.56 18.85 1.64
N ASN A 36 5.46 17.96 2.06
CA ASN A 36 6.29 18.21 3.25
C ASN A 36 7.74 17.73 3.02
N PRO A 37 8.68 18.64 2.70
CA PRO A 37 10.07 18.31 2.41
C PRO A 37 10.84 17.77 3.62
N SER A 38 10.34 17.94 4.85
CA SER A 38 11.00 17.43 6.07
C SER A 38 10.76 15.95 6.32
N ILE A 39 9.80 15.30 5.63
CA ILE A 39 9.61 13.86 5.68
C ILE A 39 10.75 13.20 4.91
N LEU A 40 11.46 12.26 5.53
CA LEU A 40 12.52 11.50 4.84
C LEU A 40 11.90 10.42 3.93
N VAL A 41 12.59 10.13 2.84
CA VAL A 41 12.20 9.07 1.91
C VAL A 41 13.40 8.17 1.67
N GLU A 42 13.21 6.87 1.92
CA GLU A 42 14.18 5.80 1.65
C GLU A 42 13.39 4.60 1.13
N LEU A 43 12.98 4.65 -0.16
CA LEU A 43 12.19 3.57 -0.75
C LEU A 43 12.98 2.25 -0.73
N ARG A 44 12.60 1.32 0.14
CA ARG A 44 13.31 0.04 0.36
C ARG A 44 13.33 -0.83 -0.90
N TYR A 45 12.25 -0.79 -1.70
CA TYR A 45 12.20 -1.48 -2.98
C TYR A 45 13.02 -0.84 -4.10
N ALA A 46 13.59 0.35 -3.88
CA ALA A 46 14.60 0.92 -4.78
C ALA A 46 16.02 0.41 -4.49
N GLY A 47 16.23 -0.25 -3.36
CA GLY A 47 17.48 -0.85 -2.91
C GLY A 47 17.42 -2.36 -2.79
N ARG A 48 18.37 -2.91 -2.01
CA ARG A 48 18.48 -4.36 -1.74
C ARG A 48 17.92 -4.77 -0.37
N ILE A 49 17.61 -3.82 0.50
CA ILE A 49 17.08 -4.09 1.86
C ILE A 49 15.56 -4.24 1.73
N ASN A 50 15.12 -5.38 1.23
CA ASN A 50 13.74 -5.77 1.05
C ASN A 50 13.66 -7.30 0.89
N LEU A 51 12.46 -7.86 0.91
CA LEU A 51 12.17 -9.30 0.80
C LEU A 51 12.90 -10.01 -0.35
N THR A 52 13.10 -9.34 -1.49
CA THR A 52 13.68 -9.97 -2.68
C THR A 52 15.21 -9.89 -2.74
N GLY A 53 15.84 -9.06 -1.91
CA GLY A 53 17.28 -8.76 -1.96
C GLY A 53 17.72 -8.00 -3.22
N HIS A 54 16.78 -7.56 -4.06
CA HIS A 54 17.03 -6.88 -5.33
C HIS A 54 16.16 -5.61 -5.48
N PRO A 55 16.63 -4.59 -6.22
CA PRO A 55 15.80 -3.44 -6.56
C PRO A 55 14.61 -3.83 -7.44
N LEU A 56 13.42 -3.38 -7.04
CA LEU A 56 12.18 -3.56 -7.78
C LEU A 56 11.69 -2.26 -8.43
N TYR A 57 12.10 -1.11 -7.88
CA TYR A 57 11.81 0.21 -8.43
C TYR A 57 12.95 0.70 -9.32
N PRO A 58 12.62 1.46 -10.38
CA PRO A 58 13.63 2.19 -11.16
C PRO A 58 14.41 3.17 -10.28
N LEU A 59 15.65 3.47 -10.69
CA LEU A 59 16.44 4.52 -10.06
C LEU A 59 15.72 5.87 -10.16
N GLY A 60 15.71 6.64 -9.06
CA GLY A 60 15.05 7.93 -9.01
C GLY A 60 13.53 7.87 -8.82
N THR A 61 12.96 6.70 -8.51
CA THR A 61 11.54 6.57 -8.15
C THR A 61 11.22 7.51 -6.98
N ARG A 62 10.15 8.29 -7.13
CA ARG A 62 9.63 9.20 -6.11
C ARG A 62 8.61 8.49 -5.23
N ALA A 63 8.50 8.94 -3.96
CA ALA A 63 7.47 8.48 -3.04
C ALA A 63 6.15 9.20 -3.35
N LEU A 64 5.31 8.56 -4.15
CA LEU A 64 4.03 9.10 -4.60
C LEU A 64 2.89 8.53 -3.76
N VAL A 65 1.92 9.38 -3.42
CA VAL A 65 0.68 8.99 -2.73
C VAL A 65 -0.48 9.87 -3.22
N ARG A 66 -1.70 9.56 -2.84
CA ARG A 66 -2.83 10.48 -3.06
C ARG A 66 -2.63 11.80 -2.31
N PRO A 67 -3.17 12.94 -2.81
CA PRO A 67 -3.04 14.23 -2.15
C PRO A 67 -3.49 14.21 -0.68
N GLU A 68 -4.58 13.52 -0.37
CA GLU A 68 -5.13 13.41 0.99
C GLU A 68 -4.19 12.62 1.92
N VAL A 69 -3.53 11.58 1.38
CA VAL A 69 -2.52 10.81 2.12
C VAL A 69 -1.29 11.66 2.40
N ALA A 70 -0.84 12.46 1.43
CA ALA A 70 0.29 13.37 1.62
C ALA A 70 -0.02 14.45 2.67
N ALA A 71 -1.24 15.01 2.68
CA ALA A 71 -1.68 15.95 3.70
C ALA A 71 -1.68 15.30 5.10
N ALA A 72 -2.25 14.10 5.22
CA ALA A 72 -2.28 13.36 6.48
C ALA A 72 -0.85 13.02 6.99
N LEU A 73 0.08 12.65 6.10
CA LEU A 73 1.48 12.45 6.47
C LEU A 73 2.15 13.74 6.97
N ALA A 74 1.79 14.89 6.41
CA ALA A 74 2.29 16.18 6.91
C ALA A 74 1.79 16.48 8.33
N GLU A 75 0.55 16.14 8.66
CA GLU A 75 -0.02 16.23 10.01
C GLU A 75 0.74 15.32 11.00
N ALA A 76 0.96 14.04 10.63
CA ALA A 76 1.74 13.11 11.43
C ALA A 76 3.17 13.61 11.67
N GLN A 77 3.81 14.19 10.65
CA GLN A 77 5.14 14.79 10.77
C GLN A 77 5.16 15.97 11.75
N ILE A 78 4.15 16.87 11.68
CA ILE A 78 4.03 17.99 12.61
C ILE A 78 3.87 17.51 14.04
N PHE A 79 3.05 16.49 14.26
CA PHE A 79 2.89 15.87 15.58
C PHE A 79 4.21 15.30 16.11
N LEU A 80 4.93 14.52 15.30
CA LEU A 80 6.19 13.87 15.69
C LEU A 80 7.29 14.90 16.03
N ARG A 81 7.34 16.04 15.35
CA ARG A 81 8.32 17.11 15.63
C ARG A 81 8.20 17.67 17.04
N GLN A 82 7.03 17.65 17.66
CA GLN A 82 6.84 18.07 19.05
C GLN A 82 7.59 17.15 20.04
N TYR A 83 7.85 15.90 19.64
CA TYR A 83 8.57 14.90 20.41
C TYR A 83 10.02 14.68 19.95
N GLN A 84 10.55 15.58 19.09
CA GLN A 84 11.92 15.48 18.53
C GLN A 84 12.11 14.26 17.60
N TYR A 85 11.03 13.80 16.95
CA TYR A 85 11.07 12.72 15.96
C TYR A 85 10.54 13.21 14.60
N GLY A 86 10.72 12.36 13.59
CA GLY A 86 10.16 12.57 12.25
C GLY A 86 9.86 11.27 11.55
N LEU A 87 9.12 11.36 10.44
CA LEU A 87 8.81 10.22 9.57
C LEU A 87 9.94 9.96 8.58
N LYS A 88 10.17 8.66 8.31
CA LYS A 88 10.88 8.17 7.14
C LYS A 88 9.97 7.18 6.42
N ILE A 89 9.73 7.39 5.13
CA ILE A 89 8.90 6.55 4.28
C ILE A 89 9.75 5.48 3.63
N TRP A 90 9.37 4.21 3.81
CA TRP A 90 10.01 3.03 3.25
C TRP A 90 9.34 2.55 1.97
N ASP A 91 8.00 2.71 1.87
CA ASP A 91 7.24 2.48 0.64
C ASP A 91 6.03 3.40 0.55
N ALA A 92 5.56 3.65 -0.69
CA ALA A 92 4.43 4.52 -0.97
C ALA A 92 3.58 3.91 -2.11
N TYR A 93 3.30 4.62 -3.20
CA TYR A 93 2.63 4.02 -4.35
C TYR A 93 3.49 2.90 -4.95
N ARG A 94 2.96 1.69 -4.94
CA ARG A 94 3.59 0.48 -5.49
C ARG A 94 2.85 0.08 -6.76
N PRO A 95 3.43 0.24 -7.95
CA PRO A 95 2.80 -0.19 -9.21
C PRO A 95 2.43 -1.68 -9.20
N VAL A 96 1.30 -2.04 -9.79
CA VAL A 96 0.83 -3.44 -9.85
C VAL A 96 1.90 -4.42 -10.35
N PRO A 97 2.71 -4.11 -11.39
CA PRO A 97 3.78 -5.03 -11.82
C PRO A 97 4.84 -5.29 -10.76
N VAL A 98 5.08 -4.34 -9.84
CA VAL A 98 6.00 -4.53 -8.71
C VAL A 98 5.35 -5.45 -7.67
N GLN A 99 4.07 -5.24 -7.36
CA GLN A 99 3.31 -6.12 -6.45
C GLN A 99 3.29 -7.58 -6.96
N VAL A 100 3.13 -7.78 -8.27
CA VAL A 100 3.19 -9.12 -8.89
C VAL A 100 4.56 -9.77 -8.63
N ARG A 101 5.66 -9.04 -8.82
CA ARG A 101 7.01 -9.56 -8.56
C ARG A 101 7.25 -9.90 -7.09
N LEU A 102 6.75 -9.07 -6.17
CA LEU A 102 6.81 -9.37 -4.73
C LEU A 102 6.02 -10.63 -4.39
N TRP A 103 4.80 -10.74 -4.91
CA TRP A 103 3.96 -11.93 -4.72
C TRP A 103 4.62 -13.20 -5.26
N GLN A 104 5.25 -13.12 -6.43
CA GLN A 104 5.99 -14.26 -7.01
C GLN A 104 7.19 -14.68 -6.18
N ALA A 105 7.80 -13.75 -5.44
CA ALA A 105 8.94 -14.04 -4.59
C ALA A 105 8.56 -14.77 -3.29
N ALA A 106 7.39 -14.52 -2.72
CA ALA A 106 7.07 -15.01 -1.37
C ALA A 106 5.71 -15.70 -1.19
N HIS A 107 4.73 -15.58 -2.08
CA HIS A 107 3.42 -16.28 -2.05
C HIS A 107 2.78 -16.39 -0.63
N ASN A 108 2.90 -15.39 0.20
CA ASN A 108 2.42 -15.43 1.59
C ASN A 108 1.31 -14.41 1.81
N ASN A 109 0.05 -14.88 1.89
CA ASN A 109 -1.14 -14.04 2.07
C ASN A 109 -1.19 -13.34 3.44
N ASP A 110 -0.44 -13.78 4.44
CA ASP A 110 -0.43 -13.16 5.76
C ASP A 110 0.32 -11.82 5.76
N TYR A 111 1.28 -11.65 4.83
CA TYR A 111 2.16 -10.48 4.73
C TYR A 111 2.07 -9.77 3.39
N LEU A 112 1.71 -10.46 2.31
CA LEU A 112 1.64 -9.87 0.98
C LEU A 112 0.22 -9.98 0.41
N ALA A 113 -0.32 -8.86 -0.06
CA ALA A 113 -1.59 -8.88 -0.78
C ALA A 113 -1.43 -9.59 -2.12
N ASN A 114 -2.27 -10.60 -2.37
CA ASN A 114 -2.35 -11.24 -3.68
C ASN A 114 -2.86 -10.22 -4.72
N PRO A 115 -2.10 -9.91 -5.79
CA PRO A 115 -2.48 -8.89 -6.76
C PRO A 115 -3.78 -9.21 -7.52
N GLU A 116 -4.17 -10.49 -7.59
CA GLU A 116 -5.37 -10.95 -8.29
C GLU A 116 -6.59 -11.04 -7.36
N ALA A 117 -6.40 -11.00 -6.04
CA ALA A 117 -7.47 -11.14 -5.05
C ALA A 117 -7.94 -9.78 -4.51
N GLY A 118 -9.22 -9.63 -4.28
CA GLY A 118 -9.81 -8.45 -3.65
C GLY A 118 -9.46 -7.13 -4.35
N ALA A 119 -8.85 -6.21 -3.61
CA ALA A 119 -8.32 -4.95 -4.11
C ALA A 119 -6.88 -5.07 -4.64
N GLY A 120 -6.22 -6.20 -4.44
CA GLY A 120 -4.76 -6.29 -4.51
C GLY A 120 -4.10 -5.53 -3.35
N SER A 121 -2.92 -4.97 -3.57
CA SER A 121 -2.24 -4.14 -2.57
C SER A 121 -2.84 -2.74 -2.50
N LEU A 122 -3.05 -2.21 -1.28
CA LEU A 122 -3.53 -0.83 -1.07
C LEU A 122 -2.46 0.21 -1.45
N HIS A 123 -1.18 -0.15 -1.46
CA HIS A 123 -0.12 0.67 -2.04
C HIS A 123 -0.35 0.96 -3.52
N SER A 124 -0.90 0.00 -4.28
CA SER A 124 -1.19 0.18 -5.71
C SER A 124 -2.33 1.17 -5.99
N TRP A 125 -3.03 1.61 -4.96
CA TRP A 125 -4.07 2.65 -5.03
C TRP A 125 -3.59 4.01 -4.49
N GLY A 126 -2.34 4.08 -4.00
CA GLY A 126 -1.76 5.28 -3.40
C GLY A 126 -2.38 5.67 -2.06
N VAL A 127 -3.01 4.72 -1.35
CA VAL A 127 -3.74 4.93 -0.08
C VAL A 127 -3.03 4.32 1.13
N ALA A 128 -1.90 3.64 0.91
CA ALA A 128 -1.09 3.05 1.97
C ALA A 128 0.38 3.49 1.86
N VAL A 129 1.06 3.51 2.99
CA VAL A 129 2.50 3.77 3.12
C VAL A 129 3.10 2.82 4.14
N ASP A 130 4.40 2.51 3.95
CA ASP A 130 5.23 1.90 4.96
C ASP A 130 6.16 2.98 5.54
N ALA A 131 6.12 3.18 6.85
CA ALA A 131 6.80 4.28 7.52
C ALA A 131 7.47 3.84 8.81
N THR A 132 8.55 4.56 9.15
CA THR A 132 9.27 4.42 10.41
C THR A 132 9.63 5.78 10.99
N LEU A 133 10.25 5.78 12.19
CA LEU A 133 10.73 6.99 12.85
C LEU A 133 12.21 7.26 12.56
N VAL A 134 12.53 8.55 12.62
CA VAL A 134 13.90 9.06 12.79
C VAL A 134 13.93 10.05 13.95
N ASP A 135 15.11 10.26 14.53
CA ASP A 135 15.33 11.27 15.56
C ASP A 135 15.43 12.70 14.98
N ALA A 136 15.62 13.69 15.85
CA ALA A 136 15.73 15.11 15.46
C ALA A 136 16.85 15.40 14.47
N TRP A 137 17.89 14.55 14.41
CA TRP A 137 19.03 14.64 13.49
C TRP A 137 18.89 13.75 12.26
N ASN A 138 17.65 13.22 12.02
CA ASN A 138 17.34 12.32 10.90
C ASN A 138 18.06 10.95 10.95
N ARG A 139 18.52 10.52 12.11
CA ARG A 139 19.15 9.21 12.31
C ARG A 139 18.08 8.16 12.60
N PRO A 140 18.24 6.90 12.13
CA PRO A 140 17.33 5.81 12.46
C PRO A 140 17.24 5.60 13.98
N VAL A 141 16.05 5.33 14.49
CA VAL A 141 15.82 4.88 15.86
C VAL A 141 15.55 3.37 15.90
N ARG A 142 15.74 2.78 17.08
CA ARG A 142 15.49 1.33 17.23
C ARG A 142 13.99 1.04 17.13
N MET A 143 13.65 0.11 16.23
CA MET A 143 12.30 -0.40 16.02
C MET A 143 12.28 -1.92 16.21
N PRO A 144 11.10 -2.57 16.29
CA PRO A 144 10.99 -4.01 16.63
C PRO A 144 11.71 -4.93 15.65
N SER A 145 11.69 -4.60 14.37
CA SER A 145 12.29 -5.37 13.28
C SER A 145 12.70 -4.46 12.15
N ASP A 146 13.42 -4.97 11.17
CA ASP A 146 13.62 -4.28 9.90
C ASP A 146 12.41 -4.45 8.98
N PHE A 147 12.41 -3.77 7.85
CA PHE A 147 11.41 -3.83 6.78
C PHE A 147 11.34 -5.24 6.17
N ASP A 148 10.15 -5.72 5.87
CA ASP A 148 9.89 -7.06 5.34
C ASP A 148 10.42 -8.22 6.22
N ASP A 149 10.70 -7.96 7.50
CA ASP A 149 11.03 -9.00 8.48
C ASP A 149 9.74 -9.66 8.99
N PHE A 150 9.27 -10.69 8.29
CA PHE A 150 8.03 -11.40 8.57
C PHE A 150 8.16 -12.37 9.76
N THR A 151 8.57 -11.82 10.90
CA THR A 151 8.67 -12.53 12.19
C THR A 151 7.63 -12.01 13.18
N PRO A 152 7.46 -12.64 14.35
CA PRO A 152 6.63 -12.09 15.42
C PRO A 152 7.00 -10.66 15.85
N ALA A 153 8.23 -10.21 15.60
CA ALA A 153 8.65 -8.83 15.88
C ALA A 153 7.99 -7.81 14.94
N ALA A 154 7.54 -8.23 13.75
CA ALA A 154 6.82 -7.36 12.81
C ALA A 154 5.39 -7.00 13.25
N MET A 155 4.83 -7.72 14.21
CA MET A 155 3.44 -7.53 14.63
C MET A 155 3.17 -6.10 15.12
N TRP A 156 1.96 -5.60 14.86
CA TRP A 156 1.47 -4.29 15.31
C TRP A 156 1.66 -4.05 16.81
N HIS A 157 1.39 -5.06 17.62
CA HIS A 157 1.61 -5.01 19.05
C HIS A 157 3.00 -5.57 19.38
N TYR A 158 3.91 -4.69 19.73
CA TYR A 158 5.24 -5.09 20.18
C TYR A 158 5.18 -5.81 21.53
N ALA A 159 5.48 -7.11 21.53
CA ALA A 159 5.49 -7.97 22.71
C ALA A 159 6.87 -8.09 23.39
N GLY A 160 7.91 -7.44 22.84
CA GLY A 160 9.28 -7.48 23.41
C GLY A 160 9.40 -6.70 24.73
N ALA A 161 10.49 -6.97 25.44
CA ALA A 161 10.75 -6.41 26.78
C ALA A 161 11.36 -5.00 26.76
N GLU A 162 11.83 -4.50 25.60
CA GLU A 162 12.58 -3.25 25.53
C GLU A 162 11.66 -2.01 25.56
N PRO A 163 11.72 -1.18 26.64
CA PRO A 163 10.81 -0.04 26.80
C PRO A 163 11.00 1.03 25.74
N GLU A 164 12.24 1.24 25.28
CA GLU A 164 12.56 2.21 24.23
C GLU A 164 11.86 1.87 22.92
N ILE A 165 11.98 0.61 22.46
CA ILE A 165 11.32 0.14 21.23
C ILE A 165 9.80 0.28 21.34
N ARG A 166 9.23 -0.10 22.50
CA ARG A 166 7.80 0.06 22.76
C ARG A 166 7.36 1.51 22.65
N SER A 167 8.15 2.44 23.21
CA SER A 167 7.85 3.88 23.13
C SER A 167 7.92 4.40 21.70
N HIS A 168 8.89 3.96 20.90
CA HIS A 168 9.01 4.36 19.50
C HIS A 168 7.82 3.87 18.67
N VAL A 169 7.47 2.58 18.76
CA VAL A 169 6.31 2.02 18.06
C VAL A 169 5.03 2.75 18.45
N HIS A 170 4.82 2.94 19.76
CA HIS A 170 3.63 3.62 20.26
C HIS A 170 3.52 5.06 19.77
N LEU A 171 4.64 5.80 19.77
CA LEU A 171 4.68 7.18 19.26
C LEU A 171 4.34 7.24 17.77
N LEU A 172 4.93 6.35 16.95
CA LEU A 172 4.61 6.25 15.53
C LEU A 172 3.12 5.96 15.31
N GLN A 173 2.59 4.97 16.03
CA GLN A 173 1.19 4.56 15.92
C GLN A 173 0.23 5.66 16.33
N ILE A 174 0.52 6.42 17.40
CA ILE A 174 -0.30 7.59 17.81
C ILE A 174 -0.25 8.67 16.74
N ALA A 175 0.93 9.03 16.25
CA ALA A 175 1.08 10.06 15.23
C ALA A 175 0.27 9.74 13.97
N MET A 176 0.41 8.52 13.46
CA MET A 176 -0.29 8.07 12.27
C MET A 176 -1.80 7.97 12.49
N ARG A 177 -2.24 7.47 13.65
CA ARG A 177 -3.67 7.38 13.99
C ARG A 177 -4.31 8.76 14.11
N ASN A 178 -3.65 9.71 14.77
CA ASN A 178 -4.15 11.09 14.88
C ASN A 178 -4.28 11.77 13.52
N ALA A 179 -3.44 11.39 12.56
CA ALA A 179 -3.50 11.84 11.18
C ALA A 179 -4.48 11.04 10.30
N GLY A 180 -5.28 10.13 10.89
CA GLY A 180 -6.33 9.39 10.17
C GLY A 180 -5.88 8.12 9.47
N PHE A 181 -4.77 7.52 9.91
CA PHE A 181 -4.34 6.21 9.40
C PHE A 181 -4.73 5.06 10.33
N TYR A 182 -4.88 3.88 9.75
CA TYR A 182 -5.00 2.60 10.43
C TYR A 182 -3.76 1.74 10.14
N GLY A 183 -3.35 0.93 11.13
CA GLY A 183 -2.26 -0.03 10.97
C GLY A 183 -2.72 -1.40 10.48
N LEU A 184 -1.77 -2.26 10.14
CA LEU A 184 -1.98 -3.66 9.80
C LEU A 184 -1.49 -4.54 10.96
N ARG A 185 -2.25 -5.58 11.32
CA ARG A 185 -1.92 -6.47 12.45
C ARG A 185 -0.54 -7.13 12.35
N THR A 186 -0.12 -7.45 11.14
CA THR A 186 1.10 -8.21 10.86
C THR A 186 2.34 -7.35 10.59
N GLU A 187 2.17 -6.01 10.48
CA GLU A 187 3.25 -5.10 10.07
C GLU A 187 3.16 -3.78 10.84
N TRP A 188 4.10 -3.55 11.78
CA TRP A 188 4.10 -2.33 12.59
C TRP A 188 4.38 -1.06 11.77
N TRP A 189 5.00 -1.19 10.60
CA TRP A 189 5.35 -0.09 9.68
C TRP A 189 4.24 0.27 8.69
N HIS A 190 3.23 -0.61 8.47
CA HIS A 190 2.20 -0.42 7.46
C HIS A 190 1.03 0.45 7.96
N PHE A 191 0.69 1.47 7.17
CA PHE A 191 -0.39 2.40 7.48
C PHE A 191 -1.25 2.68 6.25
N THR A 192 -2.56 2.61 6.42
CA THR A 192 -3.54 2.91 5.37
C THR A 192 -4.46 4.02 5.83
N ILE A 193 -4.73 5.00 4.94
CA ILE A 193 -5.65 6.11 5.26
C ILE A 193 -7.07 5.60 5.54
N ALA A 194 -7.76 6.23 6.50
CA ALA A 194 -9.17 5.94 6.75
C ALA A 194 -10.01 6.17 5.48
N ASP A 195 -11.14 5.48 5.37
CA ASP A 195 -12.06 5.57 4.21
C ASP A 195 -11.38 5.28 2.86
N TRP A 196 -10.29 4.53 2.85
CA TRP A 196 -9.54 4.16 1.64
C TRP A 196 -10.44 3.51 0.56
N GLN A 197 -11.56 2.90 0.96
CA GLN A 197 -12.52 2.26 0.06
C GLN A 197 -13.08 3.23 -0.99
N LYS A 198 -13.24 4.52 -0.64
CA LYS A 198 -13.73 5.57 -1.55
C LYS A 198 -12.84 5.82 -2.76
N TYR A 199 -11.58 5.40 -2.67
CA TYR A 199 -10.59 5.56 -3.72
C TYR A 199 -10.49 4.36 -4.67
N LEU A 200 -11.26 3.31 -4.43
CA LEU A 200 -11.30 2.10 -5.24
C LEU A 200 -12.59 2.05 -6.07
N PRO A 201 -12.58 1.34 -7.22
CA PRO A 201 -13.83 0.96 -7.89
C PRO A 201 -14.75 0.21 -6.92
N PRO A 202 -16.09 0.43 -6.97
CA PRO A 202 -17.02 -0.14 -5.99
C PRO A 202 -16.92 -1.65 -5.82
N GLU A 203 -16.71 -2.40 -6.91
CA GLU A 203 -16.57 -3.86 -6.89
C GLU A 203 -15.27 -4.31 -6.20
N LYS A 204 -14.19 -3.54 -6.34
CA LYS A 204 -12.93 -3.81 -5.64
C LYS A 204 -13.00 -3.41 -4.16
N ALA A 205 -13.64 -2.30 -3.84
CA ALA A 205 -13.89 -1.87 -2.47
C ALA A 205 -14.71 -2.92 -1.69
N LYS A 206 -15.77 -3.44 -2.29
CA LYS A 206 -16.61 -4.50 -1.69
C LYS A 206 -15.82 -5.79 -1.45
N ARG A 207 -15.02 -6.24 -2.41
CA ARG A 207 -14.17 -7.45 -2.26
C ARG A 207 -13.10 -7.26 -1.21
N ALA A 208 -12.49 -6.09 -1.16
CA ALA A 208 -11.48 -5.78 -0.16
C ALA A 208 -12.05 -5.78 1.25
N ALA A 209 -13.23 -5.21 1.48
CA ALA A 209 -13.89 -5.22 2.78
C ALA A 209 -14.16 -6.65 3.30
N GLN A 210 -14.41 -7.62 2.41
CA GLN A 210 -14.57 -9.03 2.77
C GLN A 210 -13.24 -9.68 3.21
N VAL A 211 -12.13 -9.32 2.58
CA VAL A 211 -10.80 -9.87 2.89
C VAL A 211 -10.19 -9.21 4.13
N PHE A 212 -10.28 -7.89 4.22
CA PHE A 212 -9.65 -7.11 5.29
C PHE A 212 -10.47 -7.03 6.58
N GLY A 213 -11.76 -7.33 6.56
CA GLY A 213 -12.63 -7.23 7.74
C GLY A 213 -12.15 -8.03 8.97
N THR A 214 -11.26 -9.00 8.79
CA THR A 214 -10.68 -9.82 9.85
C THR A 214 -9.26 -9.39 10.26
N HIS A 215 -8.58 -8.52 9.48
CA HIS A 215 -7.15 -8.19 9.67
C HIS A 215 -6.90 -6.76 10.17
N TRP A 216 -7.93 -5.91 10.21
CA TRP A 216 -7.78 -4.52 10.65
C TRP A 216 -7.84 -4.37 12.16
N GLN A 217 -6.78 -3.82 12.74
CA GLN A 217 -6.73 -3.34 14.14
C GLN A 217 -6.87 -1.81 14.12
N GLY A 218 -8.08 -1.30 13.92
CA GLY A 218 -8.31 0.13 13.76
C GLY A 218 -9.40 0.75 14.62
N LYS A 219 -9.97 -0.02 15.56
CA LYS A 219 -10.78 0.52 16.65
C LYS A 219 -10.20 0.10 17.97
N LEU A 220 -9.51 0.98 18.62
CA LEU A 220 -9.42 1.08 20.05
C LEU A 220 -10.17 2.32 20.48
#